data_9ec7e6c41783d450a937fb1f23fe16c6
#
_entry.id   9ec7e6c41783d450a937fb1f23fe16c6
#
_cell.length_a   1.000
_cell.length_b   1.000
_cell.length_c   1.000
_cell.angle_alpha   90.00
_cell.angle_beta   90.00
_cell.angle_gamma   90.00
#
_symmetry.space_group_name_H-M   'P 1'
#
loop_
_entity.id
_entity.type
_entity.pdbx_description
1 polymer ?
#
loop_
_entity_poly.entity_id
_entity_poly.type
_entity_poly.pdbx_seq_one_letter_code
_entity_poly.pdbx_strand_id
1 'polypeptide(L)' 'MNSPLEPNGKCTVLVVDDTPDNLSLMSGLLRTDYKVKLAPSGERALQIVAGESKPDLILLDIMMPDMDGYEVLRRL' A
#
# COMPACT_ATOMS: atom_id res chain seq x y z
N MET A 1 -20.62 -4.47 -1.79
CA MET A 1 -20.80 -3.78 -3.08
C MET A 1 -19.48 -3.76 -3.85
N ASN A 2 -19.54 -4.02 -5.14
CA ASN A 2 -18.34 -4.01 -5.97
C ASN A 2 -17.87 -2.60 -6.27
N SER A 3 -16.53 -2.42 -6.25
CA SER A 3 -15.94 -1.17 -6.69
C SER A 3 -16.08 -1.04 -8.21
N PRO A 4 -16.56 0.11 -8.73
CA PRO A 4 -16.63 0.30 -10.18
C PRO A 4 -15.25 0.39 -10.84
N LEU A 5 -14.17 0.54 -10.05
CA LEU A 5 -12.81 0.70 -10.56
C LEU A 5 -12.10 -0.63 -10.78
N GLU A 6 -12.61 -1.74 -10.23
CA GLU A 6 -11.98 -3.05 -10.32
C GLU A 6 -12.91 -4.05 -10.98
N PRO A 7 -12.42 -4.79 -12.00
CA PRO A 7 -13.26 -5.77 -12.69
C PRO A 7 -13.80 -6.87 -11.79
N ASN A 8 -13.07 -7.22 -10.73
CA ASN A 8 -13.47 -8.27 -9.79
C ASN A 8 -14.14 -7.70 -8.53
N GLY A 9 -14.34 -6.40 -8.46
CA GLY A 9 -14.99 -5.75 -7.35
C GLY A 9 -14.12 -5.53 -6.13
N LYS A 10 -12.82 -5.79 -6.20
CA LYS A 10 -11.91 -5.63 -5.07
C LYS A 10 -11.29 -4.24 -5.07
N CYS A 11 -11.22 -3.63 -3.88
CA CYS A 11 -10.47 -2.41 -3.68
C CYS A 11 -8.98 -2.69 -3.59
N THR A 12 -8.17 -1.70 -3.94
CA THR A 12 -6.72 -1.81 -3.90
C THR A 12 -6.19 -1.19 -2.61
N VAL A 13 -5.39 -1.95 -1.89
CA VAL A 13 -4.73 -1.52 -0.65
C VAL A 13 -3.22 -1.52 -0.88
N LEU A 14 -2.58 -0.40 -0.57
CA LEU A 14 -1.12 -0.31 -0.58
C LEU A 14 -0.62 -0.45 0.85
N VAL A 15 0.25 -1.43 1.10
CA VAL A 15 0.88 -1.63 2.41
C VAL A 15 2.32 -1.17 2.31
N VAL A 16 2.70 -0.23 3.18
CA VAL A 16 4.06 0.35 3.20
C VAL A 16 4.71 0.02 4.53
N ASP A 17 5.76 -0.80 4.49
CA ASP A 17 6.47 -1.25 5.68
C ASP A 17 7.87 -1.69 5.26
N ASP A 18 8.89 -1.33 6.05
CA ASP A 18 10.27 -1.71 5.74
C ASP A 18 10.61 -3.15 6.15
N THR A 19 9.71 -3.83 6.83
CA THR A 19 9.92 -5.19 7.30
C THR A 19 9.26 -6.19 6.35
N PRO A 20 10.04 -7.04 5.63
CA PRO A 20 9.45 -8.00 4.69
C PRO A 20 8.44 -8.95 5.32
N ASP A 21 8.68 -9.38 6.56
CA ASP A 21 7.76 -10.28 7.26
C ASP A 21 6.40 -9.63 7.47
N ASN A 22 6.38 -8.34 7.81
CA ASN A 22 5.13 -7.61 7.99
C ASN A 22 4.39 -7.46 6.66
N LEU A 23 5.11 -7.18 5.58
CA LEU A 23 4.50 -7.09 4.24
C LEU A 23 3.85 -8.41 3.86
N SER A 24 4.54 -9.53 4.09
CA SER A 24 4.02 -10.86 3.79
C SER A 24 2.79 -11.17 4.63
N LEU A 25 2.83 -10.84 5.92
CA LEU A 25 1.72 -11.07 6.83
C LEU A 25 0.49 -10.27 6.39
N MET A 26 0.66 -8.99 6.12
CA MET A 26 -0.46 -8.14 5.72
C MET A 26 -1.03 -8.57 4.37
N SER A 27 -0.18 -8.94 3.43
CA SER A 27 -0.63 -9.47 2.15
C SER A 27 -1.49 -10.70 2.34
N GLY A 28 -1.05 -11.64 3.18
CA GLY A 28 -1.79 -12.86 3.45
C GLY A 28 -3.16 -12.60 4.09
N LEU A 29 -3.22 -11.60 4.98
CA LEU A 29 -4.47 -11.27 5.66
C LEU A 29 -5.46 -10.54 4.76
N LEU A 30 -4.97 -9.71 3.83
CA LEU A 30 -5.82 -8.80 3.08
C LEU A 30 -6.19 -9.29 1.68
N ARG A 31 -5.39 -10.17 1.08
CA ARG A 31 -5.53 -10.52 -0.33
C ARG A 31 -6.83 -11.23 -0.70
N THR A 32 -7.52 -11.80 0.29
CA THR A 32 -8.81 -12.46 0.05
C THR A 32 -9.87 -11.43 -0.31
N ASP A 33 -9.86 -10.28 0.37
CA ASP A 33 -10.89 -9.25 0.24
C ASP A 33 -10.42 -8.05 -0.58
N TYR A 34 -9.09 -7.88 -0.74
CA TYR A 34 -8.50 -6.71 -1.38
C TYR A 34 -7.43 -7.11 -2.37
N LYS A 35 -7.22 -6.23 -3.35
CA LYS A 35 -6.05 -6.31 -4.21
C LYS A 35 -4.92 -5.59 -3.49
N VAL A 36 -3.84 -6.31 -3.16
CA VAL A 36 -2.78 -5.79 -2.30
C VAL A 36 -1.55 -5.42 -3.12
N LYS A 37 -1.03 -4.22 -2.88
CA LYS A 37 0.26 -3.78 -3.38
C LYS A 37 1.17 -3.57 -2.19
N LEU A 38 2.45 -3.91 -2.34
CA LEU A 38 3.42 -3.84 -1.26
C LEU A 38 4.52 -2.85 -1.62
N ALA A 39 4.90 -2.02 -0.66
CA ALA A 39 6.01 -1.10 -0.81
C ALA A 39 6.95 -1.24 0.37
N PRO A 40 8.21 -1.68 0.15
CA PRO A 40 9.17 -1.86 1.25
C PRO A 40 9.79 -0.55 1.72
N SER A 41 9.46 0.57 1.10
CA SER A 41 10.00 1.87 1.46
C SER A 41 9.01 2.97 1.09
N GLY A 42 9.21 4.15 1.67
CA GLY A 42 8.41 5.32 1.33
C GLY A 42 8.59 5.74 -0.14
N GLU A 43 9.81 5.63 -0.65
CA GLU A 43 10.09 5.96 -2.05
C GLU A 43 9.31 5.06 -2.99
N ARG A 44 9.28 3.75 -2.71
CA ARG A 44 8.53 2.82 -3.52
C ARG A 44 7.04 3.12 -3.47
N ALA A 45 6.54 3.47 -2.28
CA ALA A 45 5.15 3.86 -2.11
C ALA A 45 4.80 5.06 -2.98
N LEU A 46 5.66 6.07 -3.01
CA LEU A 46 5.44 7.26 -3.83
C LEU A 46 5.42 6.93 -5.31
N GLN A 47 6.30 6.03 -5.75
CA GLN A 47 6.31 5.57 -7.14
C GLN A 47 5.01 4.88 -7.51
N ILE A 48 4.49 4.03 -6.63
CA ILE A 48 3.25 3.31 -6.87
C ILE A 48 2.07 4.28 -6.96
N VAL A 49 2.02 5.25 -6.05
CA VAL A 49 0.93 6.24 -6.04
C VAL A 49 0.98 7.15 -7.27
N ALA A 50 2.20 7.44 -7.76
CA ALA A 50 2.37 8.27 -8.95
C ALA A 50 2.03 7.51 -10.24
N GLY A 51 1.90 6.18 -10.18
CA GLY A 51 1.56 5.36 -11.33
C GLY A 51 0.09 5.45 -11.72
N GLU A 52 -0.30 4.62 -12.69
CA GLU A 52 -1.67 4.64 -13.22
C GLU A 52 -2.70 4.02 -12.27
N SER A 53 -2.28 3.00 -11.52
CA SER A 53 -3.18 2.27 -10.61
C SER A 53 -3.03 2.80 -9.19
N LYS A 54 -3.78 3.82 -8.85
CA LYS A 54 -3.73 4.39 -7.51
C LYS A 54 -4.48 3.51 -6.52
N PRO A 55 -3.94 3.33 -5.30
CA PRO A 55 -4.64 2.56 -4.28
C PRO A 55 -5.84 3.33 -3.72
N ASP A 56 -6.83 2.57 -3.24
CA ASP A 56 -7.99 3.12 -2.55
C ASP A 56 -7.68 3.41 -1.08
N LEU A 57 -6.73 2.66 -0.51
CA LEU A 57 -6.35 2.77 0.90
C LEU A 57 -4.85 2.52 1.03
N ILE A 58 -4.21 3.26 1.93
CA ILE A 58 -2.79 3.09 2.23
C ILE A 58 -2.63 2.77 3.71
N LEU A 59 -1.98 1.65 4.00
CA LEU A 59 -1.58 1.28 5.37
C LEU A 59 -0.10 1.58 5.48
N LEU A 60 0.26 2.53 6.33
CA LEU A 60 1.60 3.10 6.36
C LEU A 60 2.26 2.90 7.72
N ASP A 61 3.46 2.28 7.72
CA ASP A 61 4.34 2.25 8.88
C ASP A 61 5.13 3.55 8.90
N ILE A 62 4.91 4.38 9.93
CA ILE A 62 5.55 5.69 10.04
C ILE A 62 6.95 5.63 10.64
N MET A 63 7.44 4.46 11.01
CA MET A 63 8.73 4.29 11.67
C MET A 63 9.82 3.74 10.74
N MET A 64 9.68 3.99 9.44
CA MET A 64 10.67 3.53 8.47
C MET A 64 11.96 4.34 8.54
N PRO A 65 13.14 3.67 8.48
CA PRO A 65 14.42 4.34 8.67
C PRO A 65 14.83 5.29 7.53
N ASP A 66 14.49 4.98 6.29
CA ASP A 66 14.94 5.77 5.15
C ASP A 66 14.09 7.01 4.89
N MET A 67 12.82 6.91 5.20
CA MET A 67 11.88 8.01 5.06
C MET A 67 10.76 7.74 6.04
N ASP A 68 10.56 8.59 7.03
CA ASP A 68 9.53 8.33 8.01
C ASP A 68 8.14 8.47 7.40
N GLY A 69 7.16 7.87 8.07
CA GLY A 69 5.80 7.84 7.57
C GLY A 69 5.18 9.21 7.42
N TYR A 70 5.57 10.16 8.25
CA TYR A 70 5.04 11.52 8.15
C TYR A 70 5.52 12.20 6.88
N GLU A 71 6.77 11.96 6.47
CA GLU A 71 7.29 12.49 5.23
C GLU A 71 6.56 11.92 4.03
N VAL A 72 6.28 10.62 4.06
CA VAL A 72 5.51 9.97 2.99
C VAL A 72 4.10 10.58 2.91
N LEU A 73 3.45 10.77 4.06
CA LEU A 73 2.11 11.37 4.09
C LEU A 73 2.08 12.76 3.48
N ARG A 74 3.12 13.57 3.73
CA ARG A 74 3.18 14.91 3.18
C ARG A 74 3.32 14.93 1.66
N ARG A 75 3.94 13.88 1.08
CA ARG A 75 4.15 13.80 -0.36
C ARG A 75 3.00 13.12 -1.09
N LEU A 76 2.16 12.41 -0.37
CA LEU A 76 1.01 11.76 -0.97
C LEU A 76 -0.13 12.76 -1.16
#